data_061073a34d62b8b5fd608fc070fa88b8
#
_entry.id   061073a34d62b8b5fd608fc070fa88b8
#
_cell.length_a   1.000
_cell.length_b   1.000
_cell.length_c   1.000
_cell.angle_alpha   90.00
_cell.angle_beta   90.00
_cell.angle_gamma   90.00
#
_symmetry.space_group_name_H-M   'P 1'
#
loop_
_entity.id
_entity.type
_entity.pdbx_description
1 polymer ?
#
loop_
_entity_poly.entity_id
_entity_poly.type
_entity_poly.pdbx_seq_one_letter_code
_entity_poly.pdbx_strand_id
1 'polypeptide(L)'
;MKMKALNIAVSSVLTLTATFAVAASNADFSSPYMNAKDTPLTHLPDSGNNAKVNQETASFWNLGKYSEKRVSYDAPTTVKIADGIWTFGSGSIVNMSAIEAPKGIIIYDTGDNDHDAEEFYTMLRKESDKPIAAIVYSHEHYTFGARYIVEQEAARGNKQIKIIGHPNTNASVAKNGGVSSIHPETSGITVARSIEQFNAYLPTQGDNAKFKNTIMPDQSGFMPVNLSPTHDGQTINIAGLDMVFYMDGIATDTPNQLMVYVPSKKTVLNNVVWGWFPNIYSARGGRYRNPNDWMGALNKIKALDPEILLSTHSTSLIGKDKINARLESYHDGLAFVLDQSLKNIALGQGPDELRYSVKLPKYLKESPILVQNYGEISIMPPRIYTALFGQYDRNAAHLNKLHPKDEAGRMVAAMGGEEKTYNVAKQAFDNGDYLWSAQVSDYLVQNNPTQKNKALKADALEQMGYRTTSTNSRSFYLAQAAELRGQVNIITNVPSTPTAIVQNIDDFVNYYRIRINPERSGNTEATIKFDFGGEQVYGLEISRAVVNYLDHAEVNKVKSDVTVQMKPEVWAELYNNTASFDGLLKAGKVKVTQGDSTQASQLMGLFDPIYDWQNDKGLQDLLKMLSATEK
;
A
#
# COMPACT_ATOMS: atom_id res chain seq x y z
N MET A 1 32.84 -41.28 -28.11
CA MET A 1 31.45 -41.70 -27.81
C MET A 1 30.65 -40.69 -26.98
N LYS A 2 31.26 -39.88 -26.11
CA LYS A 2 30.54 -38.89 -25.29
C LYS A 2 30.06 -37.62 -26.04
N MET A 3 30.74 -37.23 -27.12
CA MET A 3 30.33 -36.03 -27.89
C MET A 3 29.14 -36.26 -28.83
N LYS A 4 28.91 -37.48 -29.33
CA LYS A 4 27.75 -37.77 -30.18
C LYS A 4 26.41 -37.82 -29.40
N ALA A 5 26.45 -38.20 -28.12
CA ALA A 5 25.26 -38.23 -27.27
C ALA A 5 24.80 -36.81 -26.87
N LEU A 6 25.75 -35.86 -26.72
CA LEU A 6 25.42 -34.48 -26.38
C LEU A 6 24.77 -33.72 -27.56
N ASN A 7 25.22 -33.98 -28.78
CA ASN A 7 24.63 -33.35 -29.97
C ASN A 7 23.21 -33.85 -30.28
N ILE A 8 22.86 -35.10 -29.94
CA ILE A 8 21.50 -35.63 -30.11
C ILE A 8 20.55 -35.03 -29.05
N ALA A 9 21.05 -34.83 -27.83
CA ALA A 9 20.23 -34.20 -26.76
C ALA A 9 19.97 -32.72 -27.05
N VAL A 10 20.92 -31.97 -27.57
CA VAL A 10 20.76 -30.56 -27.95
C VAL A 10 19.83 -30.38 -29.15
N SER A 11 19.93 -31.27 -30.15
CA SER A 11 19.06 -31.23 -31.32
C SER A 11 17.60 -31.59 -30.98
N SER A 12 17.36 -32.52 -30.04
CA SER A 12 16.01 -32.87 -29.61
C SER A 12 15.35 -31.78 -28.70
N VAL A 13 16.14 -31.06 -27.93
CA VAL A 13 15.64 -29.91 -27.14
C VAL A 13 15.30 -28.73 -28.04
N LEU A 14 16.09 -28.46 -29.08
CA LEU A 14 15.79 -27.38 -30.03
C LEU A 14 14.57 -27.67 -30.92
N THR A 15 14.30 -28.95 -31.25
CA THR A 15 13.09 -29.31 -32.03
C THR A 15 11.81 -29.27 -31.19
N LEU A 16 11.89 -29.54 -29.89
CA LEU A 16 10.73 -29.39 -29.00
C LEU A 16 10.37 -27.90 -28.75
N THR A 17 11.37 -27.02 -28.67
CA THR A 17 11.11 -25.58 -28.47
C THR A 17 10.46 -24.92 -29.69
N ALA A 18 10.77 -25.40 -30.93
CA ALA A 18 10.13 -24.85 -32.13
C ALA A 18 8.65 -25.25 -32.27
N THR A 19 8.26 -26.42 -31.75
CA THR A 19 6.86 -26.89 -31.82
C THR A 19 5.96 -26.20 -30.77
N PHE A 20 6.52 -25.79 -29.62
CA PHE A 20 5.75 -25.07 -28.61
C PHE A 20 5.57 -23.57 -28.94
N ALA A 21 6.50 -22.96 -29.67
CA ALA A 21 6.37 -21.57 -30.10
C ALA A 21 5.21 -21.35 -31.11
N VAL A 22 4.85 -22.37 -31.89
CA VAL A 22 3.74 -22.30 -32.84
C VAL A 22 2.36 -22.46 -32.15
N ALA A 23 2.29 -23.16 -31.02
CA ALA A 23 1.05 -23.31 -30.25
C ALA A 23 0.67 -22.05 -29.44
N ALA A 24 1.60 -21.13 -29.21
CA ALA A 24 1.36 -19.87 -28.52
C ALA A 24 0.76 -18.78 -29.44
N SER A 25 0.74 -18.99 -30.76
CA SER A 25 0.30 -17.98 -31.74
C SER A 25 -1.22 -17.78 -31.84
N ASN A 26 -2.03 -18.59 -31.13
CA ASN A 26 -3.48 -18.45 -31.06
C ASN A 26 -3.99 -18.10 -29.66
N ALA A 27 -3.14 -17.52 -28.80
CA ALA A 27 -3.62 -17.00 -27.52
C ALA A 27 -4.54 -15.81 -27.75
N ASP A 28 -5.74 -15.87 -27.17
CA ASP A 28 -6.64 -14.73 -27.12
C ASP A 28 -6.03 -13.64 -26.23
N PHE A 29 -5.47 -12.62 -26.87
CA PHE A 29 -4.87 -11.46 -26.20
C PHE A 29 -5.91 -10.40 -25.80
N SER A 30 -7.21 -10.65 -26.01
CA SER A 30 -8.24 -9.76 -25.52
C SER A 30 -8.22 -9.75 -23.99
N SER A 31 -8.09 -8.57 -23.40
CA SER A 31 -8.24 -8.40 -21.95
C SER A 31 -9.73 -8.53 -21.60
N PRO A 32 -10.16 -9.56 -20.87
CA PRO A 32 -11.57 -9.72 -20.53
C PRO A 32 -12.10 -8.64 -19.58
N TYR A 33 -11.22 -7.79 -19.05
CA TYR A 33 -11.56 -6.87 -17.97
C TYR A 33 -11.54 -5.38 -18.38
N MET A 34 -10.95 -5.00 -19.50
CA MET A 34 -10.68 -3.59 -19.78
C MET A 34 -11.29 -3.03 -21.08
N ASN A 35 -11.69 -3.86 -22.02
CA ASN A 35 -12.00 -3.42 -23.40
C ASN A 35 -13.36 -3.83 -23.94
N ALA A 36 -14.24 -4.40 -23.14
CA ALA A 36 -15.50 -4.84 -23.67
C ALA A 36 -16.50 -3.69 -23.73
N LYS A 37 -16.75 -3.13 -24.92
CA LYS A 37 -17.84 -2.17 -25.16
C LYS A 37 -19.18 -2.69 -24.63
N ASP A 38 -19.38 -4.00 -24.71
CA ASP A 38 -20.58 -4.69 -24.26
C ASP A 38 -20.54 -5.16 -22.81
N THR A 39 -19.49 -4.82 -22.05
CA THR A 39 -19.45 -5.13 -20.60
C THR A 39 -20.61 -4.42 -19.91
N PRO A 40 -21.55 -5.14 -19.28
CA PRO A 40 -22.68 -4.52 -18.61
C PRO A 40 -22.21 -3.58 -17.51
N LEU A 41 -22.74 -2.35 -17.52
CA LEU A 41 -22.50 -1.36 -16.48
C LEU A 41 -23.76 -1.19 -15.64
N THR A 42 -23.57 -1.00 -14.33
CA THR A 42 -24.64 -0.67 -13.41
C THR A 42 -24.25 0.49 -12.52
N HIS A 43 -25.20 1.05 -11.81
CA HIS A 43 -24.97 2.00 -10.74
C HIS A 43 -25.16 1.29 -9.41
N LEU A 44 -24.46 1.74 -8.37
CA LEU A 44 -24.65 1.25 -7.00
C LEU A 44 -25.96 1.82 -6.43
N PRO A 45 -27.05 1.06 -6.36
CA PRO A 45 -28.37 1.64 -6.03
C PRO A 45 -28.45 2.15 -4.60
N ASP A 46 -27.76 1.49 -3.65
CA ASP A 46 -27.86 1.80 -2.22
C ASP A 46 -26.69 2.61 -1.68
N SER A 47 -25.73 2.98 -2.51
CA SER A 47 -24.57 3.76 -2.10
C SER A 47 -24.91 5.25 -1.89
N GLY A 48 -25.99 5.72 -2.49
CA GLY A 48 -26.33 7.15 -2.57
C GLY A 48 -25.41 7.96 -3.46
N ASN A 49 -24.43 7.32 -4.11
CA ASN A 49 -23.42 7.99 -4.92
C ASN A 49 -23.53 7.77 -6.44
N ASN A 50 -24.38 6.83 -6.89
CA ASN A 50 -24.63 6.53 -8.30
C ASN A 50 -23.38 6.18 -9.14
N ALA A 51 -22.38 5.57 -8.52
CA ALA A 51 -21.14 5.22 -9.20
C ALA A 51 -21.36 4.20 -10.32
N LYS A 52 -20.78 4.45 -11.49
CA LYS A 52 -20.76 3.52 -12.63
C LYS A 52 -19.72 2.44 -12.42
N VAL A 53 -20.11 1.18 -12.45
CA VAL A 53 -19.23 0.02 -12.23
C VAL A 53 -19.67 -1.14 -13.10
N ASN A 54 -18.79 -2.11 -13.38
CA ASN A 54 -19.21 -3.35 -14.01
C ASN A 54 -20.12 -4.17 -13.08
N GLN A 55 -20.86 -5.09 -13.67
CA GLN A 55 -21.87 -5.87 -12.95
C GLN A 55 -21.25 -6.76 -11.86
N GLU A 56 -20.05 -7.32 -12.08
CA GLU A 56 -19.36 -8.16 -11.12
C GLU A 56 -18.96 -7.34 -9.88
N THR A 57 -18.40 -6.14 -10.09
CA THR A 57 -18.05 -5.20 -9.00
C THR A 57 -19.30 -4.72 -8.27
N ALA A 58 -20.36 -4.36 -9.02
CA ALA A 58 -21.62 -3.94 -8.41
C ALA A 58 -22.25 -5.06 -7.58
N SER A 59 -22.24 -6.31 -8.07
CA SER A 59 -22.74 -7.46 -7.30
C SER A 59 -21.97 -7.67 -6.01
N PHE A 60 -20.66 -7.48 -6.02
CA PHE A 60 -19.85 -7.53 -4.81
C PHE A 60 -20.28 -6.47 -3.79
N TRP A 61 -20.39 -5.21 -4.21
CA TRP A 61 -20.76 -4.09 -3.35
C TRP A 61 -22.24 -4.08 -2.95
N ASN A 62 -23.12 -4.62 -3.81
CA ASN A 62 -24.56 -4.67 -3.60
C ASN A 62 -25.06 -5.97 -2.94
N LEU A 63 -24.19 -6.81 -2.42
CA LEU A 63 -24.63 -8.00 -1.68
C LEU A 63 -25.46 -7.67 -0.43
N GLY A 64 -25.74 -6.38 -0.19
CA GLY A 64 -26.62 -5.87 0.84
C GLY A 64 -26.07 -6.10 2.24
N LYS A 65 -26.94 -6.25 3.21
CA LYS A 65 -26.58 -6.55 4.60
C LYS A 65 -25.90 -7.90 4.72
N TYR A 66 -25.15 -8.11 5.80
CA TYR A 66 -24.48 -9.37 6.11
C TYR A 66 -25.34 -10.60 5.77
N SER A 67 -24.78 -11.54 5.02
CA SER A 67 -25.34 -12.84 4.70
C SER A 67 -24.26 -13.90 4.70
N GLU A 68 -24.62 -15.18 4.75
CA GLU A 68 -23.65 -16.29 4.70
C GLU A 68 -22.82 -16.34 3.40
N LYS A 69 -23.30 -15.71 2.33
CA LYS A 69 -22.59 -15.61 1.05
C LYS A 69 -21.56 -14.47 1.03
N ARG A 70 -21.63 -13.56 2.00
CA ARG A 70 -20.68 -12.45 2.08
C ARG A 70 -19.43 -12.88 2.81
N VAL A 71 -18.33 -12.32 2.38
CA VAL A 71 -17.01 -12.57 2.98
C VAL A 71 -16.38 -11.29 3.56
N SER A 72 -17.11 -10.15 3.49
CA SER A 72 -16.75 -8.87 4.11
C SER A 72 -18.01 -8.17 4.65
N TYR A 73 -17.84 -7.19 5.53
CA TYR A 73 -18.89 -6.29 6.02
C TYR A 73 -18.84 -4.99 5.21
N ASP A 74 -20.00 -4.44 4.85
CA ASP A 74 -20.14 -3.23 4.04
C ASP A 74 -20.83 -2.07 4.76
N ALA A 75 -21.18 -2.28 6.03
CA ALA A 75 -21.79 -1.30 6.90
C ALA A 75 -21.47 -1.60 8.36
N PRO A 76 -21.59 -0.64 9.27
CA PRO A 76 -21.47 -0.87 10.71
C PRO A 76 -22.36 -2.05 11.16
N THR A 77 -21.73 -3.10 11.64
CA THR A 77 -22.39 -4.38 11.94
C THR A 77 -21.79 -5.02 13.16
N THR A 78 -22.63 -5.38 14.13
CA THR A 78 -22.24 -6.21 15.28
C THR A 78 -22.63 -7.66 15.01
N VAL A 79 -21.70 -8.58 15.14
CA VAL A 79 -21.94 -10.03 15.04
C VAL A 79 -21.48 -10.70 16.32
N LYS A 80 -22.41 -11.24 17.10
CA LYS A 80 -22.10 -12.13 18.23
C LYS A 80 -21.74 -13.51 17.66
N ILE A 81 -20.47 -13.88 17.74
CA ILE A 81 -19.92 -15.13 17.19
C ILE A 81 -20.18 -16.30 18.15
N ALA A 82 -19.94 -16.06 19.43
CA ALA A 82 -20.20 -16.99 20.53
C ALA A 82 -20.40 -16.18 21.81
N ASP A 83 -20.61 -16.87 22.92
CA ASP A 83 -20.71 -16.16 24.20
C ASP A 83 -19.38 -15.52 24.58
N GLY A 84 -19.42 -14.18 24.76
CA GLY A 84 -18.23 -13.37 25.00
C GLY A 84 -17.26 -13.27 23.81
N ILE A 85 -17.74 -13.47 22.58
CA ILE A 85 -16.94 -13.27 21.35
C ILE A 85 -17.76 -12.50 20.32
N TRP A 86 -17.21 -11.39 19.85
CA TRP A 86 -17.85 -10.51 18.87
C TRP A 86 -16.90 -10.12 17.76
N THR A 87 -17.46 -9.82 16.60
CA THR A 87 -16.81 -9.08 15.51
C THR A 87 -17.64 -7.88 15.15
N PHE A 88 -16.99 -6.76 14.96
CA PHE A 88 -17.57 -5.48 14.58
C PHE A 88 -17.00 -5.06 13.24
N GLY A 89 -17.87 -4.91 12.23
CA GLY A 89 -17.52 -4.31 10.95
C GLY A 89 -17.86 -2.83 10.99
N SER A 90 -17.01 -1.98 10.42
CA SER A 90 -17.25 -0.52 10.35
C SER A 90 -17.85 -0.07 9.01
N GLY A 91 -17.86 -0.95 8.01
CA GLY A 91 -18.10 -0.56 6.62
C GLY A 91 -16.86 -0.02 5.92
N SER A 92 -15.71 0.01 6.62
CA SER A 92 -14.38 0.11 6.02
C SER A 92 -13.85 -1.29 5.65
N ILE A 93 -12.58 -1.40 5.29
CA ILE A 93 -11.97 -2.70 4.95
C ILE A 93 -11.51 -3.49 6.18
N VAL A 94 -11.66 -2.96 7.37
CA VAL A 94 -11.17 -3.56 8.62
C VAL A 94 -12.31 -3.90 9.57
N ASN A 95 -12.16 -5.00 10.30
CA ASN A 95 -13.03 -5.40 11.39
C ASN A 95 -12.27 -5.33 12.72
N MET A 96 -12.93 -4.92 13.79
CA MET A 96 -12.48 -5.14 15.15
C MET A 96 -13.08 -6.45 15.67
N SER A 97 -12.30 -7.26 16.38
CA SER A 97 -12.83 -8.40 17.13
C SER A 97 -12.65 -8.18 18.63
N ALA A 98 -13.57 -8.69 19.44
CA ALA A 98 -13.48 -8.63 20.89
C ALA A 98 -13.72 -9.99 21.52
N ILE A 99 -12.92 -10.32 22.53
CA ILE A 99 -13.06 -11.54 23.34
C ILE A 99 -13.15 -11.14 24.81
N GLU A 100 -14.18 -11.64 25.46
CA GLU A 100 -14.35 -11.50 26.89
C GLU A 100 -13.44 -12.46 27.65
N ALA A 101 -12.63 -11.92 28.53
CA ALA A 101 -11.78 -12.62 29.48
C ALA A 101 -12.37 -12.50 30.91
N PRO A 102 -11.92 -13.29 31.88
CA PRO A 102 -12.40 -13.22 33.27
C PRO A 102 -12.34 -11.82 33.89
N LYS A 103 -11.31 -11.01 33.55
CA LYS A 103 -11.07 -9.69 34.16
C LYS A 103 -11.23 -8.51 33.18
N GLY A 104 -11.90 -8.69 32.05
CA GLY A 104 -12.12 -7.61 31.09
C GLY A 104 -12.25 -8.09 29.67
N ILE A 105 -12.17 -7.18 28.71
CA ILE A 105 -12.29 -7.44 27.28
C ILE A 105 -10.91 -7.28 26.62
N ILE A 106 -10.61 -8.14 25.68
CA ILE A 106 -9.44 -8.06 24.82
C ILE A 106 -9.92 -7.72 23.41
N ILE A 107 -9.40 -6.65 22.83
CA ILE A 107 -9.72 -6.20 21.47
C ILE A 107 -8.59 -6.60 20.52
N TYR A 108 -8.93 -6.98 19.30
CA TYR A 108 -8.00 -7.24 18.19
C TYR A 108 -8.30 -6.27 17.06
N ASP A 109 -7.31 -5.39 16.75
CA ASP A 109 -7.35 -4.23 15.86
C ASP A 109 -8.28 -3.10 16.31
N THR A 110 -8.04 -1.88 15.82
CA THR A 110 -8.75 -0.67 16.26
C THR A 110 -9.22 0.23 15.11
N GLY A 111 -8.97 -0.15 13.86
CA GLY A 111 -9.31 0.67 12.69
C GLY A 111 -8.17 1.57 12.22
N ASP A 112 -8.45 2.34 11.16
CA ASP A 112 -7.51 3.23 10.49
C ASP A 112 -7.41 4.63 11.15
N ASN A 113 -8.39 4.98 11.99
CA ASN A 113 -8.51 6.33 12.58
C ASN A 113 -9.47 6.32 13.78
N ASP A 114 -9.60 7.47 14.43
CA ASP A 114 -10.47 7.66 15.59
C ASP A 114 -11.95 7.46 15.24
N HIS A 115 -12.40 7.73 14.01
CA HIS A 115 -13.78 7.54 13.59
C HIS A 115 -14.16 6.05 13.54
N ASP A 116 -13.31 5.21 12.93
CA ASP A 116 -13.50 3.74 12.95
C ASP A 116 -13.58 3.24 14.39
N ALA A 117 -12.67 3.73 15.26
CA ALA A 117 -12.63 3.34 16.66
C ALA A 117 -13.85 3.78 17.45
N GLU A 118 -14.41 4.96 17.16
CA GLU A 118 -15.66 5.42 17.76
C GLU A 118 -16.84 4.52 17.41
N GLU A 119 -16.96 4.13 16.14
CA GLU A 119 -17.99 3.18 15.70
C GLU A 119 -17.83 1.84 16.43
N PHE A 120 -16.62 1.26 16.43
CA PHE A 120 -16.33 -0.01 17.10
C PHE A 120 -16.59 0.05 18.60
N TYR A 121 -16.11 1.08 19.27
CA TYR A 121 -16.29 1.27 20.69
C TYR A 121 -17.77 1.41 21.05
N THR A 122 -18.50 2.19 20.29
CA THR A 122 -19.95 2.39 20.48
C THR A 122 -20.72 1.06 20.32
N MET A 123 -20.38 0.25 19.33
CA MET A 123 -20.97 -1.06 19.13
C MET A 123 -20.62 -2.01 20.27
N LEU A 124 -19.34 -2.06 20.68
CA LEU A 124 -18.88 -2.90 21.79
C LEU A 124 -19.58 -2.56 23.11
N ARG A 125 -19.78 -1.27 23.39
CA ARG A 125 -20.44 -0.83 24.64
C ARG A 125 -21.92 -1.15 24.72
N LYS A 126 -22.57 -1.46 23.60
CA LYS A 126 -23.93 -2.03 23.59
C LYS A 126 -23.95 -3.52 23.99
N GLU A 127 -22.84 -4.22 23.81
CA GLU A 127 -22.71 -5.66 24.10
C GLU A 127 -22.15 -5.93 25.49
N SER A 128 -21.24 -5.08 26.00
CA SER A 128 -20.57 -5.31 27.29
C SER A 128 -20.06 -4.02 27.94
N ASP A 129 -20.27 -3.93 29.26
CA ASP A 129 -19.75 -2.87 30.12
C ASP A 129 -18.42 -3.19 30.80
N LYS A 130 -17.88 -4.39 30.59
CA LYS A 130 -16.60 -4.77 31.18
C LYS A 130 -15.45 -3.87 30.70
N PRO A 131 -14.46 -3.59 31.57
CA PRO A 131 -13.30 -2.77 31.18
C PRO A 131 -12.50 -3.44 30.06
N ILE A 132 -11.89 -2.65 29.19
CA ILE A 132 -10.94 -3.15 28.19
C ILE A 132 -9.61 -3.40 28.88
N ALA A 133 -9.17 -4.66 28.92
CA ALA A 133 -7.92 -5.09 29.56
C ALA A 133 -6.71 -4.99 28.62
N ALA A 134 -6.93 -5.22 27.32
CA ALA A 134 -5.88 -5.15 26.32
C ALA A 134 -6.42 -4.83 24.93
N ILE A 135 -5.56 -4.21 24.14
CA ILE A 135 -5.67 -4.04 22.69
C ILE A 135 -4.52 -4.82 22.06
N VAL A 136 -4.82 -5.68 21.10
CA VAL A 136 -3.83 -6.46 20.34
C VAL A 136 -3.87 -5.97 18.90
N TYR A 137 -2.73 -5.55 18.38
CA TYR A 137 -2.57 -5.18 16.99
C TYR A 137 -2.22 -6.41 16.15
N SER A 138 -2.98 -6.67 15.09
CA SER A 138 -2.62 -7.69 14.10
C SER A 138 -1.31 -7.33 13.39
N HIS A 139 -1.13 -6.06 13.08
CA HIS A 139 0.05 -5.46 12.50
C HIS A 139 -0.05 -3.92 12.57
N GLU A 140 0.86 -3.20 11.93
CA GLU A 140 0.97 -1.74 12.04
C GLU A 140 -0.15 -0.93 11.36
N HIS A 141 -0.98 -1.50 10.47
CA HIS A 141 -1.96 -0.71 9.71
C HIS A 141 -3.19 -0.30 10.54
N TYR A 142 -3.71 -1.18 11.40
CA TYR A 142 -5.00 -0.96 12.09
C TYR A 142 -4.82 -0.63 13.57
N THR A 143 -3.89 0.27 13.82
CA THR A 143 -3.46 0.72 15.15
C THR A 143 -3.92 2.13 15.50
N PHE A 144 -4.50 2.85 14.53
CA PHE A 144 -4.69 4.30 14.61
C PHE A 144 -6.01 4.72 15.28
N GLY A 145 -6.83 3.78 15.71
CA GLY A 145 -7.98 4.06 16.57
C GLY A 145 -7.73 3.81 18.05
N ALA A 146 -6.53 3.36 18.43
CA ALA A 146 -6.25 2.92 19.80
C ALA A 146 -6.31 4.06 20.82
N ARG A 147 -5.86 5.27 20.46
CA ARG A 147 -5.92 6.45 21.33
C ARG A 147 -7.34 6.75 21.76
N TYR A 148 -8.28 6.80 20.82
CA TYR A 148 -9.69 7.04 21.11
C TYR A 148 -10.21 6.06 22.17
N ILE A 149 -9.98 4.76 21.98
CA ILE A 149 -10.42 3.71 22.90
C ILE A 149 -9.79 3.89 24.29
N VAL A 150 -8.49 4.18 24.36
CA VAL A 150 -7.77 4.40 25.62
C VAL A 150 -8.32 5.62 26.36
N GLU A 151 -8.61 6.72 25.68
CA GLU A 151 -9.17 7.94 26.26
C GLU A 151 -10.60 7.71 26.79
N GLN A 152 -11.45 7.00 26.04
CA GLN A 152 -12.79 6.65 26.48
C GLN A 152 -12.75 5.74 27.73
N GLU A 153 -11.87 4.78 27.76
CA GLU A 153 -11.69 3.90 28.93
C GLU A 153 -11.12 4.67 30.14
N ALA A 154 -10.20 5.59 29.93
CA ALA A 154 -9.67 6.45 30.99
C ALA A 154 -10.77 7.32 31.62
N ALA A 155 -11.69 7.85 30.81
CA ALA A 155 -12.87 8.57 31.30
C ALA A 155 -13.80 7.68 32.15
N ARG A 156 -13.83 6.38 31.90
CA ARG A 156 -14.54 5.37 32.71
C ARG A 156 -13.75 4.91 33.96
N GLY A 157 -12.55 5.46 34.19
CA GLY A 157 -11.68 5.11 35.32
C GLY A 157 -10.70 3.96 35.04
N ASN A 158 -10.69 3.38 33.83
CA ASN A 158 -9.79 2.32 33.42
C ASN A 158 -8.56 2.90 32.73
N LYS A 159 -7.41 2.95 33.45
CA LYS A 159 -6.16 3.56 32.97
C LYS A 159 -5.04 2.54 32.67
N GLN A 160 -5.33 1.24 32.79
CA GLN A 160 -4.32 0.19 32.69
C GLN A 160 -4.62 -0.77 31.53
N ILE A 161 -4.58 -0.24 30.30
CA ILE A 161 -4.76 -1.05 29.10
C ILE A 161 -3.39 -1.51 28.61
N LYS A 162 -3.25 -2.81 28.35
CA LYS A 162 -2.07 -3.36 27.68
C LYS A 162 -2.21 -3.17 26.18
N ILE A 163 -1.19 -2.60 25.56
CA ILE A 163 -1.10 -2.49 24.11
C ILE A 163 -0.11 -3.54 23.62
N ILE A 164 -0.63 -4.55 22.94
CA ILE A 164 0.14 -5.73 22.52
C ILE A 164 0.35 -5.67 21.01
N GLY A 165 1.58 -5.86 20.57
CA GLY A 165 1.93 -5.86 19.15
C GLY A 165 3.22 -6.63 18.88
N HIS A 166 3.55 -6.78 17.60
CA HIS A 166 4.84 -7.32 17.19
C HIS A 166 5.98 -6.43 17.75
N PRO A 167 7.15 -6.98 18.15
CA PRO A 167 8.26 -6.20 18.72
C PRO A 167 8.69 -5.00 17.85
N ASN A 168 8.54 -5.10 16.54
CA ASN A 168 8.91 -4.04 15.60
C ASN A 168 7.78 -3.04 15.30
N THR A 169 6.58 -3.17 15.86
CA THR A 169 5.43 -2.33 15.50
C THR A 169 5.71 -0.85 15.73
N ASN A 170 6.27 -0.48 16.90
CA ASN A 170 6.57 0.91 17.22
C ASN A 170 7.53 1.55 16.20
N ALA A 171 8.61 0.84 15.86
CA ALA A 171 9.58 1.32 14.87
C ALA A 171 8.97 1.38 13.46
N SER A 172 8.10 0.44 13.11
CA SER A 172 7.44 0.40 11.80
C SER A 172 6.48 1.56 11.63
N VAL A 173 5.65 1.85 12.64
CA VAL A 173 4.73 2.99 12.63
C VAL A 173 5.50 4.31 12.62
N ALA A 174 6.53 4.44 13.44
CA ALA A 174 7.34 5.66 13.51
C ALA A 174 8.00 5.99 12.17
N LYS A 175 8.47 4.97 11.43
CA LYS A 175 9.12 5.17 10.13
C LYS A 175 8.17 5.55 9.02
N ASN A 176 6.95 4.99 8.97
CA ASN A 176 6.09 5.14 7.78
C ASN A 176 4.60 4.86 8.01
N GLY A 177 4.10 4.87 9.23
CA GLY A 177 2.71 4.52 9.47
C GLY A 177 2.32 3.13 8.94
N GLY A 178 3.26 2.18 8.95
CA GLY A 178 3.03 0.83 8.44
C GLY A 178 3.10 0.68 6.92
N VAL A 179 3.27 1.76 6.17
CA VAL A 179 3.49 1.69 4.71
C VAL A 179 4.97 1.49 4.47
N SER A 180 5.40 0.24 4.33
CA SER A 180 6.80 -0.11 4.23
C SER A 180 7.49 0.57 3.04
N SER A 181 8.52 1.33 3.32
CA SER A 181 9.46 1.82 2.33
C SER A 181 10.89 1.63 2.82
N ILE A 182 11.78 1.51 1.86
CA ILE A 182 13.22 1.41 2.13
C ILE A 182 13.76 2.74 2.66
N HIS A 183 13.11 3.85 2.32
CA HIS A 183 13.56 5.19 2.64
C HIS A 183 12.36 6.14 2.82
N PRO A 184 12.30 7.01 3.84
CA PRO A 184 11.16 7.90 4.10
C PRO A 184 10.80 8.81 2.94
N GLU A 185 11.77 9.30 2.19
CA GLU A 185 11.53 10.12 1.00
C GLU A 185 10.72 9.37 -0.07
N THR A 186 10.85 8.05 -0.12
CA THR A 186 10.06 7.20 -1.02
C THR A 186 8.77 6.69 -0.38
N SER A 187 8.65 6.76 0.95
CA SER A 187 7.41 6.46 1.65
C SER A 187 6.31 7.43 1.31
N GLY A 188 6.64 8.72 1.25
CA GLY A 188 5.71 9.76 0.84
C GLY A 188 5.08 9.49 -0.54
N ILE A 189 5.85 8.90 -1.47
CA ILE A 189 5.33 8.46 -2.77
C ILE A 189 4.32 7.31 -2.59
N THR A 190 4.60 6.34 -1.73
CA THR A 190 3.68 5.24 -1.47
C THR A 190 2.41 5.71 -0.77
N VAL A 191 2.52 6.68 0.15
CA VAL A 191 1.37 7.32 0.80
C VAL A 191 0.53 8.08 -0.24
N ALA A 192 1.16 8.89 -1.09
CA ALA A 192 0.48 9.61 -2.17
C ALA A 192 -0.31 8.68 -3.09
N ARG A 193 0.31 7.58 -3.53
CA ARG A 193 -0.35 6.55 -4.32
C ARG A 193 -1.44 5.79 -3.54
N SER A 194 -1.34 5.70 -2.22
CA SER A 194 -2.41 5.14 -1.39
C SER A 194 -3.63 6.06 -1.34
N ILE A 195 -3.43 7.36 -1.21
CA ILE A 195 -4.51 8.36 -1.30
C ILE A 195 -5.26 8.21 -2.63
N GLU A 196 -4.53 8.06 -3.75
CA GLU A 196 -5.11 7.81 -5.07
C GLU A 196 -5.84 6.47 -5.12
N GLN A 197 -5.21 5.38 -4.67
CA GLN A 197 -5.77 4.02 -4.68
C GLN A 197 -7.08 3.92 -3.89
N PHE A 198 -7.20 4.64 -2.78
CA PHE A 198 -8.35 4.55 -1.87
C PHE A 198 -9.40 5.65 -2.10
N ASN A 199 -9.59 6.06 -3.33
CA ASN A 199 -10.70 6.91 -3.80
C ASN A 199 -10.71 8.37 -3.28
N ALA A 200 -9.64 8.88 -2.67
CA ALA A 200 -9.67 10.22 -2.07
C ALA A 200 -9.93 11.34 -3.08
N TYR A 201 -9.50 11.16 -4.34
CA TYR A 201 -9.70 12.14 -5.42
C TYR A 201 -11.05 12.02 -6.13
N LEU A 202 -11.84 10.99 -5.83
CA LEU A 202 -13.11 10.78 -6.51
C LEU A 202 -14.25 11.57 -5.84
N PRO A 203 -15.24 12.04 -6.62
CA PRO A 203 -16.38 12.75 -6.09
C PRO A 203 -17.26 11.85 -5.20
N THR A 204 -18.11 12.46 -4.40
CA THR A 204 -19.03 11.72 -3.53
C THR A 204 -20.28 11.23 -4.26
N GLN A 205 -20.58 11.80 -5.45
CA GLN A 205 -21.77 11.48 -6.24
C GLN A 205 -21.46 11.46 -7.74
N GLY A 206 -22.32 10.82 -8.52
CA GLY A 206 -22.23 10.71 -9.98
C GLY A 206 -21.52 9.45 -10.45
N ASP A 207 -21.28 9.34 -11.75
CA ASP A 207 -20.71 8.15 -12.41
C ASP A 207 -19.31 7.79 -11.90
N ASN A 208 -18.52 8.81 -11.56
CA ASN A 208 -17.15 8.69 -11.05
C ASN A 208 -17.09 8.64 -9.52
N ALA A 209 -18.23 8.48 -8.84
CA ALA A 209 -18.27 8.55 -7.38
C ALA A 209 -17.39 7.50 -6.70
N LYS A 210 -16.83 7.90 -5.57
CA LYS A 210 -16.09 6.99 -4.68
C LYS A 210 -17.03 5.99 -4.02
N PHE A 211 -16.50 4.83 -3.67
CA PHE A 211 -17.16 3.92 -2.75
C PHE A 211 -17.08 4.45 -1.32
N LYS A 212 -17.92 3.93 -0.42
CA LYS A 212 -17.95 4.34 0.99
C LYS A 212 -16.61 4.08 1.72
N ASN A 213 -15.89 3.06 1.30
CA ASN A 213 -14.67 2.59 1.95
C ASN A 213 -13.46 3.41 1.53
N THR A 214 -13.42 4.67 1.89
CA THR A 214 -12.22 5.49 1.78
C THR A 214 -11.37 5.24 3.02
N ILE A 215 -10.16 4.70 2.83
CA ILE A 215 -9.19 4.53 3.91
C ILE A 215 -8.50 5.87 4.10
N MET A 216 -8.56 6.39 5.32
CA MET A 216 -7.90 7.64 5.72
C MET A 216 -7.15 7.40 7.04
N PRO A 217 -5.95 6.78 6.98
CA PRO A 217 -5.15 6.53 8.17
C PRO A 217 -4.79 7.83 8.87
N ASP A 218 -5.06 7.92 10.15
CA ASP A 218 -4.61 9.01 11.01
C ASP A 218 -3.65 8.48 12.08
N GLN A 219 -2.36 8.66 11.81
CA GLN A 219 -1.28 8.19 12.71
C GLN A 219 -1.34 8.81 14.11
N SER A 220 -2.01 9.94 14.29
CA SER A 220 -2.14 10.58 15.60
C SER A 220 -2.88 9.71 16.62
N GLY A 221 -3.73 8.77 16.14
CA GLY A 221 -4.46 7.82 16.97
C GLY A 221 -3.65 6.61 17.45
N PHE A 222 -2.37 6.50 17.06
CA PHE A 222 -1.50 5.39 17.48
C PHE A 222 -1.16 5.45 18.98
N MET A 223 -1.28 4.29 19.63
CA MET A 223 -0.76 4.08 20.98
C MET A 223 0.41 3.09 20.95
N PRO A 224 1.59 3.46 21.51
CA PRO A 224 2.77 2.61 21.47
C PRO A 224 2.54 1.25 22.13
N VAL A 225 3.05 0.20 21.49
CA VAL A 225 3.09 -1.15 22.05
C VAL A 225 3.93 -1.15 23.33
N ASN A 226 3.36 -1.67 24.42
CA ASN A 226 4.01 -1.79 25.72
C ASN A 226 4.18 -3.25 26.18
N LEU A 227 3.69 -4.21 25.41
CA LEU A 227 3.89 -5.64 25.62
C LEU A 227 4.01 -6.36 24.28
N SER A 228 5.09 -7.13 24.11
CA SER A 228 5.30 -7.95 22.92
C SER A 228 5.64 -9.39 23.29
N PRO A 229 5.23 -10.38 22.48
CA PRO A 229 5.79 -11.73 22.60
C PRO A 229 7.29 -11.69 22.27
N THR A 230 8.07 -12.54 22.94
CA THR A 230 9.53 -12.63 22.78
C THR A 230 9.95 -13.74 21.80
N HIS A 231 9.04 -14.67 21.49
CA HIS A 231 9.26 -15.78 20.55
C HIS A 231 7.92 -16.29 19.98
N ASP A 232 7.98 -16.96 18.85
CA ASP A 232 6.82 -17.58 18.21
C ASP A 232 6.18 -18.63 19.10
N GLY A 233 4.85 -18.65 19.15
CA GLY A 233 4.09 -19.58 19.99
C GLY A 233 4.11 -19.28 21.49
N GLN A 234 4.56 -18.11 21.91
CA GLN A 234 4.54 -17.71 23.32
C GLN A 234 3.10 -17.60 23.85
N THR A 235 2.86 -18.23 24.98
CA THR A 235 1.62 -18.05 25.73
C THR A 235 1.77 -16.89 26.72
N ILE A 236 0.84 -15.94 26.65
CA ILE A 236 0.76 -14.82 27.60
C ILE A 236 -0.65 -14.82 28.21
N ASN A 237 -0.72 -14.76 29.54
CA ASN A 237 -2.01 -14.60 30.24
C ASN A 237 -2.46 -13.15 30.22
N ILE A 238 -3.59 -12.87 29.58
CA ILE A 238 -4.18 -11.55 29.47
C ILE A 238 -5.55 -11.55 30.18
N ALA A 239 -5.68 -10.80 31.25
CA ALA A 239 -6.92 -10.67 32.03
C ALA A 239 -7.51 -12.02 32.50
N GLY A 240 -6.68 -13.03 32.69
CA GLY A 240 -7.10 -14.39 33.09
C GLY A 240 -7.40 -15.33 31.92
N LEU A 241 -7.12 -14.93 30.69
CA LEU A 241 -7.24 -15.75 29.48
C LEU A 241 -5.86 -16.02 28.89
N ASP A 242 -5.51 -17.28 28.68
CA ASP A 242 -4.27 -17.67 28.02
C ASP A 242 -4.40 -17.52 26.51
N MET A 243 -3.48 -16.76 25.92
CA MET A 243 -3.40 -16.46 24.50
C MET A 243 -2.03 -16.85 23.97
N VAL A 244 -2.00 -17.56 22.85
CA VAL A 244 -0.77 -17.98 22.17
C VAL A 244 -0.53 -17.06 20.99
N PHE A 245 0.63 -16.43 20.96
CA PHE A 245 1.00 -15.44 19.94
C PHE A 245 1.95 -16.03 18.92
N TYR A 246 1.61 -15.91 17.65
CA TYR A 246 2.44 -16.34 16.54
C TYR A 246 2.90 -15.12 15.72
N MET A 247 4.18 -15.11 15.33
CA MET A 247 4.78 -14.03 14.53
C MET A 247 5.72 -14.53 13.42
N ASP A 248 6.18 -15.78 13.47
CA ASP A 248 7.05 -16.35 12.45
C ASP A 248 6.23 -17.08 11.38
N GLY A 249 6.65 -16.96 10.12
CA GLY A 249 6.02 -17.63 8.99
C GLY A 249 4.59 -17.14 8.67
N ILE A 250 4.23 -15.93 9.11
CA ILE A 250 2.92 -15.32 8.84
C ILE A 250 3.04 -13.93 8.19
N ALA A 251 4.20 -13.60 7.62
CA ALA A 251 4.47 -12.34 6.96
C ALA A 251 3.70 -12.21 5.63
N THR A 252 2.41 -11.94 5.70
CA THR A 252 1.51 -11.81 4.55
C THR A 252 1.40 -10.36 4.08
N ASP A 253 0.54 -9.56 4.70
CA ASP A 253 0.36 -8.14 4.38
C ASP A 253 1.61 -7.32 4.73
N THR A 254 2.11 -7.49 5.94
CA THR A 254 3.36 -6.88 6.41
C THR A 254 4.28 -7.94 7.04
N PRO A 255 5.58 -7.63 7.26
CA PRO A 255 6.47 -8.55 7.95
C PRO A 255 6.21 -8.65 9.46
N ASN A 256 5.54 -7.66 10.04
CA ASN A 256 5.41 -7.48 11.49
C ASN A 256 4.00 -7.87 11.98
N GLN A 257 3.52 -9.03 11.63
CA GLN A 257 2.19 -9.50 12.00
C GLN A 257 2.18 -10.33 13.27
N LEU A 258 1.04 -10.23 14.00
CA LEU A 258 0.66 -11.14 15.07
C LEU A 258 -0.63 -11.87 14.73
N MET A 259 -0.58 -13.19 14.82
CA MET A 259 -1.75 -14.06 14.86
C MET A 259 -1.91 -14.58 16.28
N VAL A 260 -3.14 -14.67 16.76
CA VAL A 260 -3.41 -15.08 18.13
C VAL A 260 -4.31 -16.31 18.14
N TYR A 261 -3.94 -17.31 18.93
CA TYR A 261 -4.79 -18.46 19.21
C TYR A 261 -5.21 -18.45 20.68
N VAL A 262 -6.49 -18.65 20.94
CA VAL A 262 -7.08 -18.79 22.29
C VAL A 262 -7.50 -20.25 22.49
N PRO A 263 -6.64 -21.09 23.12
CA PRO A 263 -6.87 -22.53 23.21
C PRO A 263 -8.18 -22.90 23.89
N SER A 264 -8.52 -22.25 25.01
CA SER A 264 -9.75 -22.53 25.78
C SER A 264 -11.04 -22.23 25.02
N LYS A 265 -10.96 -21.43 23.93
CA LYS A 265 -12.09 -21.07 23.07
C LYS A 265 -11.92 -21.62 21.63
N LYS A 266 -10.84 -22.34 21.36
CA LYS A 266 -10.45 -22.82 20.02
C LYS A 266 -10.62 -21.76 18.95
N THR A 267 -10.21 -20.55 19.26
CA THR A 267 -10.42 -19.34 18.44
C THR A 267 -9.11 -18.82 17.92
N VAL A 268 -9.01 -18.57 16.61
CA VAL A 268 -7.89 -17.87 15.98
C VAL A 268 -8.34 -16.46 15.57
N LEU A 269 -7.52 -15.46 15.92
CA LEU A 269 -7.63 -14.07 15.44
C LEU A 269 -6.48 -13.82 14.45
N ASN A 270 -6.79 -13.33 13.27
CA ASN A 270 -5.80 -13.24 12.19
C ASN A 270 -6.08 -12.11 11.19
N ASN A 271 -5.00 -11.68 10.49
CA ASN A 271 -5.04 -10.83 9.31
C ASN A 271 -4.62 -11.59 8.04
N VAL A 272 -4.68 -12.91 8.03
CA VAL A 272 -4.24 -13.75 6.91
C VAL A 272 -5.35 -13.98 5.90
N VAL A 273 -6.57 -14.22 6.39
CA VAL A 273 -7.75 -14.51 5.56
C VAL A 273 -8.52 -13.23 5.25
N TRP A 274 -8.52 -12.85 3.98
CA TRP A 274 -9.23 -11.66 3.51
C TRP A 274 -10.55 -12.05 2.82
N GLY A 275 -11.47 -11.10 2.74
CA GLY A 275 -12.76 -11.26 2.06
C GLY A 275 -12.70 -11.10 0.53
N TRP A 276 -11.49 -11.06 -0.05
CA TRP A 276 -11.22 -10.87 -1.47
C TRP A 276 -9.84 -11.43 -1.81
N PHE A 277 -9.53 -11.49 -3.11
CA PHE A 277 -8.20 -11.90 -3.55
C PHE A 277 -7.15 -10.91 -3.01
N PRO A 278 -6.10 -11.38 -2.31
CA PRO A 278 -5.13 -10.48 -1.72
C PRO A 278 -4.29 -9.79 -2.79
N ASN A 279 -3.85 -8.58 -2.52
CA ASN A 279 -2.90 -7.92 -3.38
C ASN A 279 -1.48 -8.42 -3.11
N ILE A 280 -1.13 -9.58 -3.64
CA ILE A 280 0.26 -10.09 -3.65
C ILE A 280 1.20 -9.00 -4.17
N TYR A 281 0.70 -8.21 -5.10
CA TYR A 281 1.31 -6.98 -5.58
C TYR A 281 0.32 -5.82 -5.47
N SER A 282 0.78 -4.69 -4.93
CA SER A 282 0.04 -3.44 -4.92
C SER A 282 0.51 -2.52 -6.05
N ALA A 283 -0.42 -1.98 -6.85
CA ALA A 283 -0.11 -1.01 -7.90
C ALA A 283 0.54 0.27 -7.34
N ARG A 284 0.19 0.65 -6.10
CA ARG A 284 0.81 1.79 -5.39
C ARG A 284 2.29 1.60 -5.09
N GLY A 285 2.82 0.38 -5.21
CA GLY A 285 4.15 0.01 -4.74
C GLY A 285 4.11 -0.65 -3.36
N GLY A 286 5.28 -0.94 -2.83
CA GLY A 286 5.46 -1.60 -1.56
C GLY A 286 6.23 -2.92 -1.69
N ARG A 287 6.36 -3.62 -0.57
CA ARG A 287 7.07 -4.89 -0.50
C ARG A 287 6.37 -5.95 -1.37
N TYR A 288 7.15 -6.81 -2.01
CA TYR A 288 6.65 -8.04 -2.60
C TYR A 288 6.12 -8.97 -1.50
N ARG A 289 4.87 -9.38 -1.63
CA ARG A 289 4.22 -10.34 -0.75
C ARG A 289 4.31 -11.71 -1.39
N ASN A 290 5.18 -12.56 -0.82
CA ASN A 290 5.43 -13.89 -1.37
C ASN A 290 4.20 -14.79 -1.17
N PRO A 291 3.61 -15.36 -2.23
CA PRO A 291 2.49 -16.29 -2.07
C PRO A 291 2.80 -17.51 -1.20
N ASN A 292 4.07 -17.98 -1.18
CA ASN A 292 4.47 -19.10 -0.33
C ASN A 292 4.36 -18.78 1.17
N ASP A 293 4.74 -17.55 1.57
CA ASP A 293 4.60 -17.11 2.97
C ASP A 293 3.11 -17.05 3.36
N TRP A 294 2.27 -16.61 2.42
CA TRP A 294 0.83 -16.56 2.64
C TRP A 294 0.21 -17.95 2.77
N MET A 295 0.56 -18.88 1.89
CA MET A 295 0.13 -20.28 1.97
C MET A 295 0.63 -20.95 3.25
N GLY A 296 1.87 -20.65 3.67
CA GLY A 296 2.42 -21.08 4.95
C GLY A 296 1.59 -20.62 6.15
N ALA A 297 1.18 -19.36 6.15
CA ALA A 297 0.31 -18.79 7.19
C ALA A 297 -1.08 -19.46 7.25
N LEU A 298 -1.68 -19.74 6.08
CA LEU A 298 -2.95 -20.49 6.01
C LEU A 298 -2.81 -21.91 6.57
N ASN A 299 -1.72 -22.60 6.24
CA ASN A 299 -1.42 -23.93 6.76
C ASN A 299 -1.19 -23.90 8.29
N LYS A 300 -0.58 -22.84 8.82
CA LYS A 300 -0.42 -22.64 10.26
C LYS A 300 -1.77 -22.50 10.96
N ILE A 301 -2.71 -21.73 10.41
CA ILE A 301 -4.08 -21.62 10.92
C ILE A 301 -4.76 -23.00 10.90
N LYS A 302 -4.67 -23.72 9.77
CA LYS A 302 -5.27 -25.07 9.63
C LYS A 302 -4.72 -26.05 10.66
N ALA A 303 -3.42 -26.00 10.97
CA ALA A 303 -2.77 -26.87 11.96
C ALA A 303 -3.23 -26.60 13.40
N LEU A 304 -3.73 -25.40 13.71
CA LEU A 304 -4.30 -25.07 15.02
C LEU A 304 -5.70 -25.64 15.23
N ASP A 305 -6.32 -26.20 14.18
CA ASP A 305 -7.64 -26.84 14.18
C ASP A 305 -8.73 -25.99 14.89
N PRO A 306 -8.91 -24.70 14.51
CA PRO A 306 -9.82 -23.81 15.21
C PRO A 306 -11.28 -24.16 14.94
N GLU A 307 -12.14 -23.89 15.92
CA GLU A 307 -13.60 -23.95 15.79
C GLU A 307 -14.19 -22.58 15.45
N ILE A 308 -13.44 -21.50 15.73
CA ILE A 308 -13.80 -20.10 15.43
C ILE A 308 -12.60 -19.43 14.76
N LEU A 309 -12.87 -18.73 13.65
CA LEU A 309 -11.89 -17.92 12.93
C LEU A 309 -12.40 -16.47 12.87
N LEU A 310 -11.68 -15.56 13.54
CA LEU A 310 -11.91 -14.13 13.51
C LEU A 310 -10.88 -13.49 12.60
N SER A 311 -11.34 -12.74 11.61
CA SER A 311 -10.45 -12.18 10.59
C SER A 311 -10.63 -10.67 10.48
N THR A 312 -9.53 -9.93 10.36
CA THR A 312 -9.52 -8.47 10.20
C THR A 312 -10.23 -8.02 8.93
N HIS A 313 -10.14 -8.80 7.84
CA HIS A 313 -10.64 -8.41 6.52
C HIS A 313 -11.74 -9.31 5.95
N SER A 314 -12.26 -10.24 6.72
CA SER A 314 -13.36 -11.09 6.26
C SER A 314 -14.38 -11.33 7.34
N THR A 315 -15.55 -11.84 6.94
CA THR A 315 -16.54 -12.31 7.91
C THR A 315 -15.98 -13.45 8.73
N SER A 316 -16.25 -13.42 10.03
CA SER A 316 -15.87 -14.47 10.96
C SER A 316 -16.57 -15.79 10.67
N LEU A 317 -15.93 -16.90 10.99
CA LEU A 317 -16.45 -18.25 10.74
C LEU A 317 -16.56 -19.06 12.01
N ILE A 318 -17.60 -19.87 12.06
CA ILE A 318 -17.84 -20.89 13.10
C ILE A 318 -17.94 -22.25 12.41
N GLY A 319 -17.21 -23.22 12.93
CA GLY A 319 -17.21 -24.62 12.49
C GLY A 319 -16.00 -24.97 11.61
N LYS A 320 -15.35 -26.07 11.96
CA LYS A 320 -14.11 -26.55 11.33
C LYS A 320 -14.24 -26.75 9.82
N ASP A 321 -15.34 -27.34 9.36
CA ASP A 321 -15.53 -27.62 7.94
C ASP A 321 -15.61 -26.33 7.11
N LYS A 322 -16.32 -25.31 7.61
CA LYS A 322 -16.42 -24.00 6.95
C LYS A 322 -15.09 -23.26 6.94
N ILE A 323 -14.34 -23.35 8.06
CA ILE A 323 -13.01 -22.76 8.17
C ILE A 323 -12.06 -23.43 7.19
N ASN A 324 -11.98 -24.77 7.20
CA ASN A 324 -11.11 -25.51 6.29
C ASN A 324 -11.43 -25.25 4.83
N ALA A 325 -12.69 -25.25 4.44
CA ALA A 325 -13.10 -24.95 3.07
C ALA A 325 -12.67 -23.55 2.62
N ARG A 326 -12.75 -22.55 3.53
CA ARG A 326 -12.28 -21.19 3.23
C ARG A 326 -10.76 -21.14 3.11
N LEU A 327 -10.02 -21.76 4.03
CA LEU A 327 -8.55 -21.81 3.98
C LEU A 327 -8.06 -22.51 2.72
N GLU A 328 -8.68 -23.63 2.34
CA GLU A 328 -8.36 -24.39 1.13
C GLU A 328 -8.61 -23.56 -0.15
N SER A 329 -9.81 -22.96 -0.27
CA SER A 329 -10.13 -22.13 -1.43
C SER A 329 -9.16 -20.95 -1.59
N TYR A 330 -8.76 -20.33 -0.46
CA TYR A 330 -7.81 -19.21 -0.48
C TYR A 330 -6.39 -19.66 -0.84
N HIS A 331 -5.97 -20.79 -0.26
CA HIS A 331 -4.69 -21.43 -0.59
C HIS A 331 -4.61 -21.80 -2.07
N ASP A 332 -5.65 -22.43 -2.62
CA ASP A 332 -5.70 -22.85 -4.02
C ASP A 332 -5.64 -21.67 -4.99
N GLY A 333 -6.29 -20.55 -4.64
CA GLY A 333 -6.19 -19.32 -5.43
C GLY A 333 -4.77 -18.77 -5.50
N LEU A 334 -4.07 -18.74 -4.37
CA LEU A 334 -2.68 -18.27 -4.29
C LEU A 334 -1.72 -19.23 -5.00
N ALA A 335 -1.86 -20.54 -4.77
CA ALA A 335 -1.08 -21.59 -5.41
C ALA A 335 -1.26 -21.53 -6.92
N PHE A 336 -2.50 -21.42 -7.41
CA PHE A 336 -2.78 -21.33 -8.84
C PHE A 336 -2.05 -20.15 -9.50
N VAL A 337 -2.13 -18.95 -8.91
CA VAL A 337 -1.48 -17.78 -9.48
C VAL A 337 0.04 -17.94 -9.50
N LEU A 338 0.63 -18.45 -8.41
CA LEU A 338 2.06 -18.71 -8.35
C LEU A 338 2.50 -19.77 -9.37
N ASP A 339 1.87 -20.95 -9.33
CA ASP A 339 2.27 -22.10 -10.15
C ASP A 339 2.08 -21.84 -11.65
N GLN A 340 0.96 -21.21 -12.03
CA GLN A 340 0.73 -20.86 -13.44
C GLN A 340 1.69 -19.75 -13.90
N SER A 341 2.05 -18.82 -13.02
CA SER A 341 3.10 -17.84 -13.34
C SER A 341 4.44 -18.52 -13.57
N LEU A 342 4.88 -19.36 -12.64
CA LEU A 342 6.16 -20.10 -12.74
C LEU A 342 6.20 -21.02 -13.97
N LYS A 343 5.11 -21.74 -14.24
CA LYS A 343 5.00 -22.58 -15.44
C LYS A 343 5.15 -21.77 -16.71
N ASN A 344 4.43 -20.66 -16.86
CA ASN A 344 4.49 -19.86 -18.07
C ASN A 344 5.84 -19.13 -18.21
N ILE A 345 6.47 -18.73 -17.11
CA ILE A 345 7.86 -18.24 -17.09
C ILE A 345 8.81 -19.31 -17.59
N ALA A 346 8.68 -20.55 -17.11
CA ALA A 346 9.50 -21.68 -17.58
C ALA A 346 9.28 -21.98 -19.07
N LEU A 347 8.12 -21.67 -19.61
CA LEU A 347 7.81 -21.73 -21.05
C LEU A 347 8.35 -20.52 -21.84
N GLY A 348 8.99 -19.56 -21.17
CA GLY A 348 9.67 -18.42 -21.80
C GLY A 348 8.85 -17.16 -21.91
N GLN A 349 7.69 -17.06 -21.27
CA GLN A 349 6.89 -15.83 -21.28
C GLN A 349 7.53 -14.75 -20.41
N GLY A 350 7.48 -13.52 -20.89
CA GLY A 350 7.86 -12.32 -20.16
C GLY A 350 6.70 -11.76 -19.29
N PRO A 351 6.96 -10.67 -18.55
CA PRO A 351 5.99 -10.14 -17.60
C PRO A 351 4.68 -9.65 -18.25
N ASP A 352 4.73 -9.14 -19.47
CA ASP A 352 3.54 -8.62 -20.12
C ASP A 352 2.65 -9.73 -20.72
N GLU A 353 3.25 -10.82 -21.24
CA GLU A 353 2.47 -11.99 -21.68
C GLU A 353 1.77 -12.70 -20.52
N LEU A 354 2.39 -12.72 -19.35
CA LEU A 354 1.82 -13.33 -18.15
C LEU A 354 0.49 -12.68 -17.73
N ARG A 355 0.26 -11.41 -18.02
CA ARG A 355 -1.00 -10.71 -17.76
C ARG A 355 -2.19 -11.38 -18.44
N TYR A 356 -1.94 -12.01 -19.59
CA TYR A 356 -2.96 -12.63 -20.43
C TYR A 356 -3.02 -14.15 -20.27
N SER A 357 -1.91 -14.78 -19.92
CA SER A 357 -1.79 -16.24 -19.83
C SER A 357 -2.31 -16.82 -18.52
N VAL A 358 -2.18 -16.07 -17.40
CA VAL A 358 -2.63 -16.52 -16.09
C VAL A 358 -4.05 -16.06 -15.85
N LYS A 359 -5.01 -16.96 -16.02
CA LYS A 359 -6.46 -16.70 -15.84
C LYS A 359 -7.04 -17.71 -14.87
N LEU A 360 -7.79 -17.25 -13.86
CA LEU A 360 -8.45 -18.16 -12.92
C LEU A 360 -9.41 -19.12 -13.64
N PRO A 361 -9.34 -20.42 -13.36
CA PRO A 361 -10.34 -21.36 -13.83
C PRO A 361 -11.70 -21.08 -13.17
N LYS A 362 -12.77 -21.58 -13.78
CA LYS A 362 -14.13 -21.26 -13.38
C LYS A 362 -14.39 -21.46 -11.89
N TYR A 363 -13.97 -22.58 -11.33
CA TYR A 363 -14.23 -22.92 -9.92
C TYR A 363 -13.54 -21.96 -8.93
N LEU A 364 -12.34 -21.44 -9.24
CA LEU A 364 -11.67 -20.42 -8.44
C LEU A 364 -12.28 -19.03 -8.68
N LYS A 365 -12.64 -18.72 -9.91
CA LYS A 365 -13.30 -17.45 -10.24
C LYS A 365 -14.65 -17.29 -9.55
N GLU A 366 -15.40 -18.37 -9.35
CA GLU A 366 -16.70 -18.39 -8.69
C GLU A 366 -16.59 -18.43 -7.15
N SER A 367 -15.38 -18.58 -6.59
CA SER A 367 -15.18 -18.57 -5.14
C SER A 367 -15.44 -17.18 -4.56
N PRO A 368 -16.33 -17.05 -3.56
CA PRO A 368 -16.68 -15.74 -2.99
C PRO A 368 -15.52 -15.07 -2.25
N ILE A 369 -14.48 -15.82 -1.90
CA ILE A 369 -13.28 -15.28 -1.22
C ILE A 369 -12.17 -14.87 -2.20
N LEU A 370 -12.29 -15.23 -3.48
CA LEU A 370 -11.31 -14.93 -4.52
C LEU A 370 -11.80 -13.84 -5.48
N VAL A 371 -12.73 -13.01 -5.04
CA VAL A 371 -13.20 -11.87 -5.80
C VAL A 371 -12.06 -10.88 -6.03
N GLN A 372 -11.88 -10.44 -7.27
CA GLN A 372 -10.80 -9.55 -7.69
C GLN A 372 -11.18 -8.07 -7.54
N ASN A 373 -11.81 -7.70 -6.45
CA ASN A 373 -12.18 -6.31 -6.21
C ASN A 373 -11.05 -5.48 -5.58
N TYR A 374 -10.04 -6.13 -5.02
CA TYR A 374 -8.85 -5.49 -4.42
C TYR A 374 -7.57 -5.98 -5.10
N GLY A 375 -7.21 -7.25 -4.91
CA GLY A 375 -6.16 -7.90 -5.67
C GLY A 375 -6.62 -8.29 -7.07
N GLU A 376 -5.83 -8.03 -8.10
CA GLU A 376 -6.16 -8.26 -9.51
C GLU A 376 -5.13 -9.17 -10.17
N ILE A 377 -5.60 -10.25 -10.80
CA ILE A 377 -4.73 -11.27 -11.40
C ILE A 377 -3.85 -10.68 -12.51
N SER A 378 -4.34 -9.71 -13.27
CA SER A 378 -3.60 -9.12 -14.40
C SER A 378 -2.28 -8.45 -13.98
N ILE A 379 -2.15 -8.04 -12.71
CA ILE A 379 -0.95 -7.34 -12.20
C ILE A 379 -0.04 -8.20 -11.32
N MET A 380 -0.52 -9.36 -10.84
CA MET A 380 0.25 -10.22 -9.93
C MET A 380 1.37 -11.03 -10.62
N PRO A 381 1.12 -11.75 -11.74
CA PRO A 381 2.14 -12.53 -12.42
C PRO A 381 3.35 -11.72 -12.90
N PRO A 382 3.18 -10.51 -13.49
CA PRO A 382 4.30 -9.64 -13.79
C PRO A 382 5.17 -9.31 -12.56
N ARG A 383 4.56 -9.15 -11.40
CA ARG A 383 5.30 -8.89 -10.16
C ARG A 383 6.04 -10.11 -9.65
N ILE A 384 5.45 -11.30 -9.77
CA ILE A 384 6.14 -12.57 -9.48
C ILE A 384 7.38 -12.68 -10.38
N TYR A 385 7.23 -12.41 -11.69
CA TYR A 385 8.34 -12.38 -12.63
C TYR A 385 9.45 -11.43 -12.18
N THR A 386 9.11 -10.16 -11.94
CA THR A 386 10.13 -9.14 -11.59
C THR A 386 10.76 -9.38 -10.23
N ALA A 387 10.06 -10.01 -9.28
CA ALA A 387 10.62 -10.39 -7.99
C ALA A 387 11.67 -11.52 -8.10
N LEU A 388 11.52 -12.42 -9.07
CA LEU A 388 12.40 -13.57 -9.26
C LEU A 388 13.54 -13.28 -10.25
N PHE A 389 13.26 -12.53 -11.33
CA PHE A 389 14.15 -12.39 -12.50
C PHE A 389 14.53 -10.94 -12.81
N GLY A 390 14.07 -9.97 -12.01
CA GLY A 390 14.31 -8.56 -12.29
C GLY A 390 13.49 -8.04 -13.49
N GLN A 391 14.02 -7.03 -14.17
CA GLN A 391 13.27 -6.30 -15.22
C GLN A 391 13.49 -6.80 -16.65
N TYR A 392 14.45 -7.70 -16.88
CA TYR A 392 14.74 -8.19 -18.22
C TYR A 392 13.65 -9.14 -18.70
N ASP A 393 12.87 -8.71 -19.68
CA ASP A 393 11.75 -9.43 -20.28
C ASP A 393 12.15 -10.34 -21.46
N ARG A 394 13.45 -10.61 -21.65
CA ARG A 394 14.07 -11.36 -22.74
C ARG A 394 14.10 -10.63 -24.08
N ASN A 395 13.65 -9.38 -24.16
CA ASN A 395 13.83 -8.53 -25.34
C ASN A 395 14.98 -7.55 -25.11
N ALA A 396 16.10 -7.78 -25.81
CA ALA A 396 17.28 -6.93 -25.68
C ALA A 396 17.03 -5.46 -26.07
N ALA A 397 16.04 -5.18 -26.92
CA ALA A 397 15.64 -3.81 -27.25
C ALA A 397 15.06 -3.04 -26.05
N HIS A 398 14.58 -3.74 -25.01
CA HIS A 398 14.02 -3.13 -23.79
C HIS A 398 15.05 -2.92 -22.67
N LEU A 399 16.33 -3.31 -22.86
CA LEU A 399 17.39 -3.04 -21.89
C LEU A 399 17.64 -1.54 -21.72
N ASN A 400 17.55 -0.78 -22.81
CA ASN A 400 17.67 0.68 -22.80
C ASN A 400 16.47 1.27 -23.56
N LYS A 401 15.47 1.73 -22.83
CA LYS A 401 14.29 2.39 -23.42
C LYS A 401 14.59 3.84 -23.75
N LEU A 402 13.93 4.37 -24.79
CA LEU A 402 13.91 5.79 -25.04
C LEU A 402 13.31 6.56 -23.85
N HIS A 403 13.68 7.81 -23.72
CA HIS A 403 12.96 8.70 -22.79
C HIS A 403 11.49 8.78 -23.22
N PRO A 404 10.50 8.66 -22.29
CA PRO A 404 9.07 8.56 -22.66
C PRO A 404 8.58 9.65 -23.60
N LYS A 405 9.03 10.90 -23.39
CA LYS A 405 8.67 12.03 -24.27
C LYS A 405 9.27 11.91 -25.67
N ASP A 406 10.50 11.38 -25.81
CA ASP A 406 11.14 11.15 -27.10
C ASP A 406 10.44 10.00 -27.85
N GLU A 407 10.14 8.91 -27.14
CA GLU A 407 9.35 7.79 -27.67
C GLU A 407 7.99 8.27 -28.20
N ALA A 408 7.26 9.06 -27.40
CA ALA A 408 5.97 9.62 -27.77
C ALA A 408 6.05 10.45 -29.05
N GLY A 409 7.04 11.35 -29.17
CA GLY A 409 7.26 12.14 -30.36
C GLY A 409 7.50 11.30 -31.61
N ARG A 410 8.32 10.24 -31.50
CA ARG A 410 8.60 9.29 -32.60
C ARG A 410 7.36 8.48 -32.97
N MET A 411 6.61 8.01 -31.99
CA MET A 411 5.36 7.25 -32.23
C MET A 411 4.32 8.10 -32.94
N VAL A 412 4.10 9.34 -32.51
CA VAL A 412 3.20 10.29 -33.18
C VAL A 412 3.66 10.56 -34.63
N ALA A 413 4.96 10.77 -34.86
CA ALA A 413 5.50 10.94 -36.20
C ALA A 413 5.31 9.70 -37.09
N ALA A 414 5.60 8.50 -36.55
CA ALA A 414 5.45 7.23 -37.26
C ALA A 414 3.99 6.92 -37.62
N MET A 415 3.02 7.35 -36.82
CA MET A 415 1.58 7.24 -37.11
C MET A 415 1.08 8.30 -38.11
N GLY A 416 1.97 9.19 -38.58
CA GLY A 416 1.66 10.20 -39.60
C GLY A 416 1.22 11.54 -39.04
N GLY A 417 1.62 11.87 -37.82
CA GLY A 417 1.40 13.14 -37.14
C GLY A 417 0.21 13.14 -36.17
N GLU A 418 0.06 14.21 -35.44
CA GLU A 418 -0.88 14.34 -34.31
C GLU A 418 -2.32 14.03 -34.70
N GLU A 419 -2.82 14.58 -35.82
CA GLU A 419 -4.20 14.39 -36.25
C GLU A 419 -4.51 12.91 -36.57
N LYS A 420 -3.62 12.23 -37.30
CA LYS A 420 -3.81 10.81 -37.62
C LYS A 420 -3.72 9.95 -36.37
N THR A 421 -2.79 10.24 -35.47
CA THR A 421 -2.68 9.54 -34.18
C THR A 421 -3.94 9.72 -33.34
N TYR A 422 -4.48 10.94 -33.31
CA TYR A 422 -5.75 11.21 -32.63
C TYR A 422 -6.90 10.39 -33.22
N ASN A 423 -6.98 10.30 -34.55
CA ASN A 423 -8.03 9.51 -35.22
C ASN A 423 -7.89 8.01 -34.91
N VAL A 424 -6.65 7.48 -34.82
CA VAL A 424 -6.41 6.09 -34.40
C VAL A 424 -6.93 5.86 -32.98
N ALA A 425 -6.57 6.72 -32.02
CA ALA A 425 -7.02 6.62 -30.64
C ALA A 425 -8.55 6.76 -30.53
N LYS A 426 -9.14 7.70 -31.27
CA LYS A 426 -10.59 7.93 -31.28
C LYS A 426 -11.34 6.76 -31.87
N GLN A 427 -10.86 6.19 -32.98
CA GLN A 427 -11.45 4.99 -33.56
C GLN A 427 -11.40 3.78 -32.61
N ALA A 428 -10.26 3.60 -31.92
CA ALA A 428 -10.14 2.57 -30.88
C ALA A 428 -11.18 2.79 -29.77
N PHE A 429 -11.34 4.03 -29.30
CA PHE A 429 -12.37 4.38 -28.33
C PHE A 429 -13.77 4.05 -28.80
N ASP A 430 -14.14 4.45 -30.03
CA ASP A 430 -15.46 4.24 -30.61
C ASP A 430 -15.79 2.74 -30.80
N ASN A 431 -14.75 1.94 -31.03
CA ASN A 431 -14.86 0.49 -31.15
C ASN A 431 -14.89 -0.22 -29.76
N GLY A 432 -14.68 0.49 -28.66
CA GLY A 432 -14.64 -0.08 -27.31
C GLY A 432 -13.27 -0.66 -26.91
N ASP A 433 -12.22 -0.43 -27.71
CA ASP A 433 -10.84 -0.78 -27.38
C ASP A 433 -10.20 0.35 -26.56
N TYR A 434 -10.67 0.47 -25.32
CA TYR A 434 -10.30 1.57 -24.43
C TYR A 434 -8.84 1.51 -23.98
N LEU A 435 -8.27 0.32 -23.83
CA LEU A 435 -6.86 0.16 -23.49
C LEU A 435 -5.95 0.71 -24.60
N TRP A 436 -6.21 0.32 -25.84
CA TRP A 436 -5.45 0.85 -26.98
C TRP A 436 -5.66 2.34 -27.16
N SER A 437 -6.90 2.81 -27.01
CA SER A 437 -7.20 4.25 -27.03
C SER A 437 -6.41 5.01 -25.96
N ALA A 438 -6.36 4.51 -24.73
CA ALA A 438 -5.59 5.13 -23.64
C ALA A 438 -4.09 5.15 -23.94
N GLN A 439 -3.52 4.07 -24.48
CA GLN A 439 -2.08 3.99 -24.79
C GLN A 439 -1.70 4.93 -25.95
N VAL A 440 -2.49 4.98 -27.02
CA VAL A 440 -2.22 5.87 -28.16
C VAL A 440 -2.42 7.32 -27.77
N SER A 441 -3.47 7.64 -27.02
CA SER A 441 -3.71 9.01 -26.54
C SER A 441 -2.67 9.45 -25.50
N ASP A 442 -2.02 8.52 -24.78
CA ASP A 442 -0.89 8.85 -23.93
C ASP A 442 0.29 9.43 -24.72
N TYR A 443 0.64 8.84 -25.87
CA TYR A 443 1.65 9.43 -26.76
C TYR A 443 1.30 10.84 -27.20
N LEU A 444 0.01 11.10 -27.49
CA LEU A 444 -0.44 12.47 -27.84
C LEU A 444 -0.26 13.44 -26.68
N VAL A 445 -0.66 13.05 -25.47
CA VAL A 445 -0.56 13.91 -24.28
C VAL A 445 0.89 14.17 -23.91
N GLN A 446 1.76 13.18 -24.00
CA GLN A 446 3.19 13.35 -23.72
C GLN A 446 3.89 14.22 -24.79
N ASN A 447 3.51 14.10 -26.05
CA ASN A 447 4.04 14.90 -27.15
C ASN A 447 3.50 16.34 -27.14
N ASN A 448 2.18 16.49 -27.00
CA ASN A 448 1.48 17.78 -27.01
C ASN A 448 0.24 17.73 -26.10
N PRO A 449 0.30 18.22 -24.85
CA PRO A 449 -0.76 18.09 -23.84
C PRO A 449 -1.93 19.06 -24.04
N THR A 450 -2.52 19.11 -25.25
CA THR A 450 -3.71 19.92 -25.53
C THR A 450 -4.94 19.40 -24.77
N GLN A 451 -5.93 20.25 -24.52
CA GLN A 451 -7.19 19.82 -23.88
C GLN A 451 -7.90 18.73 -24.69
N LYS A 452 -7.83 18.78 -26.02
CA LYS A 452 -8.38 17.75 -26.92
C LYS A 452 -7.73 16.38 -26.68
N ASN A 453 -6.39 16.34 -26.62
CA ASN A 453 -5.64 15.10 -26.39
C ASN A 453 -5.86 14.55 -24.96
N LYS A 454 -5.85 15.44 -23.98
CA LYS A 454 -6.14 15.09 -22.57
C LYS A 454 -7.56 14.53 -22.40
N ALA A 455 -8.56 15.15 -23.05
CA ALA A 455 -9.94 14.70 -22.97
C ALA A 455 -10.10 13.26 -23.50
N LEU A 456 -9.52 12.95 -24.68
CA LEU A 456 -9.62 11.60 -25.24
C LEU A 456 -8.97 10.53 -24.34
N LYS A 457 -7.79 10.82 -23.77
CA LYS A 457 -7.15 9.93 -22.80
C LYS A 457 -8.02 9.76 -21.54
N ALA A 458 -8.58 10.86 -21.03
CA ALA A 458 -9.46 10.82 -19.86
C ALA A 458 -10.72 9.99 -20.11
N ASP A 459 -11.35 10.16 -21.30
CA ASP A 459 -12.53 9.38 -21.69
C ASP A 459 -12.22 7.87 -21.73
N ALA A 460 -11.05 7.49 -22.26
CA ALA A 460 -10.62 6.10 -22.32
C ALA A 460 -10.38 5.52 -20.92
N LEU A 461 -9.68 6.28 -20.05
CA LEU A 461 -9.42 5.88 -18.67
C LEU A 461 -10.73 5.73 -17.87
N GLU A 462 -11.71 6.61 -18.05
CA GLU A 462 -13.02 6.45 -17.41
C GLU A 462 -13.71 5.15 -17.82
N GLN A 463 -13.71 4.83 -19.11
CA GLN A 463 -14.29 3.57 -19.57
C GLN A 463 -13.57 2.34 -19.01
N MET A 464 -12.25 2.41 -18.85
CA MET A 464 -11.49 1.37 -18.17
C MET A 464 -11.86 1.28 -16.68
N GLY A 465 -11.96 2.43 -16.00
CA GLY A 465 -12.38 2.49 -14.60
C GLY A 465 -13.77 1.91 -14.35
N TYR A 466 -14.72 2.12 -15.25
CA TYR A 466 -16.07 1.57 -15.14
C TYR A 466 -16.12 0.05 -15.34
N ARG A 467 -15.17 -0.53 -16.06
CA ARG A 467 -15.18 -1.93 -16.49
C ARG A 467 -14.24 -2.82 -15.69
N THR A 468 -13.31 -2.28 -14.93
CA THR A 468 -12.45 -3.09 -14.06
C THR A 468 -13.22 -3.64 -12.87
N THR A 469 -12.88 -4.85 -12.43
CA THR A 469 -13.40 -5.44 -11.18
C THR A 469 -12.70 -4.89 -9.96
N SER A 470 -11.45 -4.44 -10.10
CA SER A 470 -10.63 -3.92 -9.01
C SER A 470 -10.99 -2.47 -8.66
N THR A 471 -11.37 -2.23 -7.41
CA THR A 471 -11.63 -0.89 -6.90
C THR A 471 -10.36 -0.03 -6.89
N ASN A 472 -9.21 -0.66 -6.66
CA ASN A 472 -7.92 0.02 -6.70
C ASN A 472 -7.58 0.53 -8.10
N SER A 473 -7.67 -0.34 -9.11
CA SER A 473 -7.43 0.04 -10.51
C SER A 473 -8.45 1.07 -10.98
N ARG A 474 -9.72 0.93 -10.58
CA ARG A 474 -10.76 1.93 -10.85
C ARG A 474 -10.36 3.31 -10.32
N SER A 475 -9.87 3.37 -9.10
CA SER A 475 -9.47 4.63 -8.48
C SER A 475 -8.34 5.31 -9.23
N PHE A 476 -7.30 4.59 -9.65
CA PHE A 476 -6.22 5.13 -10.47
C PHE A 476 -6.73 5.64 -11.82
N TYR A 477 -7.57 4.88 -12.52
CA TYR A 477 -8.11 5.31 -13.81
C TYR A 477 -8.96 6.59 -13.70
N LEU A 478 -9.87 6.63 -12.74
CA LEU A 478 -10.77 7.76 -12.59
C LEU A 478 -10.08 9.00 -11.99
N ALA A 479 -9.12 8.83 -11.07
CA ALA A 479 -8.34 9.95 -10.53
C ALA A 479 -7.50 10.61 -11.62
N GLN A 480 -6.79 9.82 -12.44
CA GLN A 480 -6.02 10.37 -13.56
C GLN A 480 -6.91 11.01 -14.63
N ALA A 481 -8.10 10.45 -14.90
CA ALA A 481 -9.05 11.11 -15.80
C ALA A 481 -9.47 12.49 -15.27
N ALA A 482 -9.75 12.60 -13.97
CA ALA A 482 -10.09 13.87 -13.32
C ALA A 482 -8.92 14.86 -13.35
N GLU A 483 -7.69 14.41 -13.16
CA GLU A 483 -6.49 15.23 -13.25
C GLU A 483 -6.28 15.78 -14.68
N LEU A 484 -6.41 14.92 -15.69
CA LEU A 484 -6.32 15.33 -17.12
C LEU A 484 -7.35 16.39 -17.48
N ARG A 485 -8.51 16.40 -16.82
CA ARG A 485 -9.54 17.44 -16.97
C ARG A 485 -9.31 18.67 -16.08
N GLY A 486 -8.29 18.65 -15.23
CA GLY A 486 -7.98 19.75 -14.29
C GLY A 486 -8.96 19.86 -13.11
N GLN A 487 -9.65 18.78 -12.77
CA GLN A 487 -10.63 18.72 -11.67
C GLN A 487 -9.95 18.48 -10.31
N VAL A 488 -8.83 17.78 -10.31
CA VAL A 488 -8.03 17.46 -9.13
C VAL A 488 -6.54 17.66 -9.44
N ASN A 489 -5.73 17.81 -8.41
CA ASN A 489 -4.28 17.77 -8.51
C ASN A 489 -3.77 16.60 -7.67
N ILE A 490 -3.28 15.56 -8.34
CA ILE A 490 -2.77 14.36 -7.67
C ILE A 490 -1.41 14.69 -7.05
N ILE A 491 -1.29 14.48 -5.75
CA ILE A 491 -0.01 14.62 -5.05
C ILE A 491 0.92 13.48 -5.42
N THR A 492 2.19 13.78 -5.65
CA THR A 492 3.19 12.78 -6.02
C THR A 492 4.03 12.29 -4.85
N ASN A 493 4.19 13.11 -3.80
CA ASN A 493 4.97 12.78 -2.62
C ASN A 493 4.40 13.52 -1.38
N VAL A 494 4.04 12.78 -0.34
CA VAL A 494 3.49 13.34 0.91
C VAL A 494 4.63 13.55 1.91
N PRO A 495 4.80 14.77 2.46
CA PRO A 495 5.79 15.03 3.47
C PRO A 495 5.55 14.22 4.76
N SER A 496 6.63 13.86 5.45
CA SER A 496 6.53 13.28 6.78
C SER A 496 5.98 14.30 7.79
N THR A 497 5.19 13.82 8.76
CA THR A 497 4.66 14.73 9.77
C THR A 497 5.78 15.32 10.64
N PRO A 498 5.67 16.57 11.10
CA PRO A 498 6.65 17.16 12.03
C PRO A 498 6.90 16.29 13.28
N THR A 499 5.85 15.68 13.80
CA THR A 499 5.94 14.76 14.95
C THR A 499 6.81 13.54 14.65
N ALA A 500 6.64 12.91 13.47
CA ALA A 500 7.45 11.77 13.07
C ALA A 500 8.94 12.15 12.92
N ILE A 501 9.22 13.33 12.36
CA ILE A 501 10.59 13.85 12.21
C ILE A 501 11.23 14.09 13.58
N VAL A 502 10.52 14.75 14.49
CA VAL A 502 11.02 15.07 15.84
C VAL A 502 11.29 13.82 16.67
N GLN A 503 10.40 12.82 16.57
CA GLN A 503 10.56 11.56 17.31
C GLN A 503 11.70 10.66 16.79
N ASN A 504 12.11 10.86 15.52
CA ASN A 504 13.11 10.03 14.85
C ASN A 504 14.20 10.90 14.20
N ILE A 505 14.69 11.90 14.91
CA ILE A 505 15.62 12.92 14.38
C ILE A 505 16.87 12.32 13.74
N ASP A 506 17.40 11.26 14.33
CA ASP A 506 18.52 10.45 13.84
C ASP A 506 18.29 9.97 12.41
N ASP A 507 17.23 9.19 12.21
CA ASP A 507 16.84 8.68 10.90
C ASP A 507 16.65 9.83 9.88
N PHE A 508 16.03 10.95 10.27
CA PHE A 508 15.75 12.06 9.37
C PHE A 508 16.97 12.93 9.04
N VAL A 509 18.01 12.92 9.87
CA VAL A 509 19.32 13.48 9.46
C VAL A 509 19.98 12.54 8.46
N ASN A 510 19.97 11.23 8.71
CA ASN A 510 20.50 10.25 7.77
C ASN A 510 19.80 10.34 6.40
N TYR A 511 18.48 10.46 6.39
CA TYR A 511 17.72 10.54 5.13
C TYR A 511 17.96 11.82 4.33
N TYR A 512 18.31 12.92 4.98
CA TYR A 512 18.60 14.18 4.31
C TYR A 512 19.76 14.09 3.33
N ARG A 513 20.69 13.14 3.50
CA ARG A 513 21.85 12.89 2.64
C ARG A 513 21.51 12.67 1.16
N ILE A 514 20.34 12.10 0.84
CA ILE A 514 19.97 11.81 -0.56
C ILE A 514 19.67 13.07 -1.38
N ARG A 515 19.50 14.20 -0.71
CA ARG A 515 19.17 15.48 -1.35
C ARG A 515 20.38 16.21 -1.94
N ILE A 516 21.58 15.67 -1.77
CA ILE A 516 22.79 16.28 -2.31
C ILE A 516 22.66 16.46 -3.83
N ASN A 517 22.93 17.67 -4.30
CA ASN A 517 22.97 17.96 -5.72
C ASN A 517 24.38 17.69 -6.25
N PRO A 518 24.59 16.70 -7.12
CA PRO A 518 25.92 16.29 -7.55
C PRO A 518 26.65 17.35 -8.38
N GLU A 519 25.93 18.22 -9.09
CA GLU A 519 26.53 19.29 -9.89
C GLU A 519 27.00 20.44 -9.00
N ARG A 520 26.18 20.86 -8.02
CA ARG A 520 26.55 21.93 -7.09
C ARG A 520 27.61 21.51 -6.09
N SER A 521 27.55 20.27 -5.62
CA SER A 521 28.54 19.76 -4.65
C SER A 521 29.93 19.61 -5.27
N GLY A 522 30.03 19.27 -6.55
CA GLY A 522 31.29 19.22 -7.30
C GLY A 522 32.36 18.41 -6.57
N ASN A 523 33.47 19.07 -6.21
CA ASN A 523 34.58 18.47 -5.45
C ASN A 523 34.57 18.87 -3.97
N THR A 524 33.44 19.31 -3.43
CA THR A 524 33.33 19.72 -2.02
C THR A 524 33.56 18.53 -1.10
N GLU A 525 34.46 18.70 -0.14
CA GLU A 525 34.69 17.81 0.98
C GLU A 525 34.49 18.62 2.25
N ALA A 526 33.47 18.28 3.05
CA ALA A 526 33.12 19.03 4.25
C ALA A 526 32.23 18.21 5.19
N THR A 527 32.33 18.46 6.48
CA THR A 527 31.49 17.85 7.50
C THR A 527 30.59 18.88 8.16
N ILE A 528 29.29 18.64 8.11
CA ILE A 528 28.26 19.43 8.82
C ILE A 528 27.84 18.63 10.05
N LYS A 529 27.93 19.26 11.22
CA LYS A 529 27.46 18.72 12.49
C LYS A 529 26.16 19.41 12.88
N PHE A 530 25.15 18.65 13.23
CA PHE A 530 23.85 19.12 13.73
C PHE A 530 23.74 18.80 15.21
N ASP A 531 23.54 19.83 16.03
CA ASP A 531 23.38 19.75 17.48
C ASP A 531 21.94 20.12 17.85
N PHE A 532 21.18 19.13 18.29
CA PHE A 532 19.78 19.30 18.73
C PHE A 532 19.67 19.41 20.27
N GLY A 533 20.79 19.35 20.96
CA GLY A 533 20.90 19.39 22.42
C GLY A 533 21.01 17.99 23.04
N GLY A 534 21.67 17.94 24.19
CA GLY A 534 21.94 16.69 24.92
C GLY A 534 22.82 15.74 24.10
N GLU A 535 22.41 14.49 23.99
CA GLU A 535 23.11 13.47 23.20
C GLU A 535 22.62 13.41 21.72
N GLN A 536 21.68 14.26 21.32
CA GLN A 536 21.16 14.28 19.96
C GLN A 536 22.07 15.13 19.07
N VAL A 537 23.20 14.57 18.69
CA VAL A 537 24.19 15.19 17.81
C VAL A 537 24.53 14.22 16.69
N TYR A 538 24.38 14.65 15.43
CA TYR A 538 24.56 13.84 14.24
C TYR A 538 25.33 14.63 13.18
N GLY A 539 25.81 13.96 12.13
CA GLY A 539 26.58 14.61 11.09
C GLY A 539 26.29 14.12 9.68
N LEU A 540 26.61 15.01 8.74
CA LEU A 540 26.66 14.70 7.32
C LEU A 540 28.05 15.04 6.79
N GLU A 541 28.78 14.03 6.34
CA GLU A 541 30.08 14.17 5.70
C GLU A 541 29.89 14.18 4.19
N ILE A 542 30.10 15.31 3.57
CA ILE A 542 30.04 15.50 2.11
C ILE A 542 31.40 15.05 1.55
N SER A 543 31.37 14.03 0.72
CA SER A 543 32.50 13.56 -0.08
C SER A 543 32.16 13.70 -1.55
N ARG A 544 32.31 14.90 -2.07
CA ARG A 544 31.93 15.27 -3.45
C ARG A 544 30.42 15.07 -3.69
N ALA A 545 30.03 14.19 -4.58
CA ALA A 545 28.61 13.91 -4.88
C ALA A 545 27.92 12.91 -3.93
N VAL A 546 28.61 12.47 -2.87
CA VAL A 546 28.12 11.49 -1.90
C VAL A 546 28.12 12.10 -0.52
N VAL A 547 27.12 11.76 0.29
CA VAL A 547 27.04 12.19 1.68
C VAL A 547 26.94 10.95 2.57
N ASN A 548 27.88 10.85 3.51
CA ASN A 548 27.87 9.82 4.55
C ASN A 548 27.17 10.39 5.80
N TYR A 549 26.33 9.57 6.39
CA TYR A 549 25.73 9.88 7.67
C TYR A 549 26.72 9.49 8.78
N LEU A 550 26.83 10.33 9.79
CA LEU A 550 27.61 10.10 10.99
C LEU A 550 26.67 10.09 12.19
N ASP A 551 26.58 8.96 12.87
CA ASP A 551 25.82 8.85 14.12
C ASP A 551 26.47 9.64 15.27
N HIS A 552 25.83 9.65 16.45
CA HIS A 552 26.35 10.35 17.62
C HIS A 552 27.79 9.93 18.01
N ALA A 553 28.10 8.64 17.88
CA ALA A 553 29.41 8.13 18.26
C ALA A 553 30.50 8.49 17.22
N GLU A 554 30.13 8.54 15.96
CA GLU A 554 31.03 8.84 14.84
C GLU A 554 31.28 10.33 14.69
N VAL A 555 30.25 11.17 14.75
CA VAL A 555 30.37 12.63 14.57
C VAL A 555 31.23 13.29 15.62
N ASN A 556 31.31 12.71 16.81
CA ASN A 556 32.16 13.23 17.90
C ASN A 556 33.65 12.88 17.74
N LYS A 557 33.99 11.99 16.80
CA LYS A 557 35.37 11.60 16.49
C LYS A 557 35.98 12.41 15.35
N VAL A 558 35.14 13.10 14.57
CA VAL A 558 35.57 13.85 13.39
C VAL A 558 35.53 15.36 13.66
N LYS A 559 36.42 16.10 12.99
CA LYS A 559 36.39 17.56 13.01
C LYS A 559 35.34 18.04 12.03
N SER A 560 34.32 18.76 12.50
CA SER A 560 33.37 19.42 11.62
C SER A 560 33.90 20.73 11.02
N ASP A 561 33.51 21.04 9.79
CA ASP A 561 33.76 22.35 9.18
C ASP A 561 32.78 23.39 9.71
N VAL A 562 31.52 22.99 9.85
CA VAL A 562 30.47 23.77 10.50
C VAL A 562 29.72 22.93 11.52
N THR A 563 29.31 23.58 12.61
CA THR A 563 28.35 23.01 13.57
C THR A 563 27.14 23.92 13.64
N VAL A 564 25.97 23.33 13.44
CA VAL A 564 24.69 24.03 13.41
C VAL A 564 23.84 23.53 14.58
N GLN A 565 23.45 24.46 15.47
CA GLN A 565 22.56 24.18 16.58
C GLN A 565 21.15 24.61 16.30
N MET A 566 20.18 23.73 16.52
CA MET A 566 18.75 24.00 16.37
C MET A 566 17.91 23.02 17.18
N LYS A 567 16.63 23.35 17.40
CA LYS A 567 15.67 22.40 17.99
C LYS A 567 15.19 21.38 16.97
N PRO A 568 14.75 20.18 17.39
CA PRO A 568 14.17 19.17 16.49
C PRO A 568 13.01 19.69 15.64
N GLU A 569 12.16 20.56 16.19
CA GLU A 569 11.03 21.16 15.46
C GLU A 569 11.50 22.07 14.31
N VAL A 570 12.62 22.76 14.50
CA VAL A 570 13.24 23.61 13.46
C VAL A 570 13.83 22.76 12.36
N TRP A 571 14.39 21.60 12.70
CA TRP A 571 14.81 20.62 11.70
C TRP A 571 13.63 20.12 10.87
N ALA A 572 12.47 19.86 11.49
CA ALA A 572 11.27 19.46 10.76
C ALA A 572 10.80 20.53 9.77
N GLU A 573 10.88 21.83 10.13
CA GLU A 573 10.58 22.93 9.19
C GLU A 573 11.54 22.91 7.99
N LEU A 574 12.84 22.72 8.23
CA LEU A 574 13.87 22.65 7.20
C LEU A 574 13.70 21.40 6.32
N TYR A 575 13.50 20.25 6.96
CA TYR A 575 13.34 18.95 6.29
C TYR A 575 12.15 18.96 5.34
N ASN A 576 11.01 19.49 5.76
CA ASN A 576 9.80 19.59 4.95
C ASN A 576 9.80 20.79 3.99
N ASN A 577 10.90 21.55 3.91
CA ASN A 577 11.01 22.76 3.08
C ASN A 577 9.91 23.83 3.35
N THR A 578 9.32 23.83 4.56
CA THR A 578 8.39 24.90 4.99
C THR A 578 9.13 26.19 5.35
N ALA A 579 10.42 26.07 5.66
CA ALA A 579 11.33 27.19 5.85
C ALA A 579 12.70 26.90 5.22
N SER A 580 13.37 27.92 4.67
CA SER A 580 14.74 27.80 4.17
C SER A 580 15.75 27.92 5.32
N PHE A 581 16.92 27.31 5.15
CA PHE A 581 18.02 27.42 6.13
C PHE A 581 18.37 28.88 6.45
N ASP A 582 18.52 29.71 5.42
CA ASP A 582 18.83 31.15 5.58
C ASP A 582 17.72 31.92 6.28
N GLY A 583 16.45 31.55 6.03
CA GLY A 583 15.29 32.13 6.72
C GLY A 583 15.31 31.78 8.21
N LEU A 584 15.59 30.54 8.56
CA LEU A 584 15.71 30.07 9.94
C LEU A 584 16.92 30.70 10.67
N LEU A 585 18.04 30.87 9.97
CA LEU A 585 19.22 31.55 10.49
C LEU A 585 18.93 33.02 10.81
N LYS A 586 18.29 33.76 9.88
CA LYS A 586 17.86 35.14 10.08
C LYS A 586 16.85 35.30 11.22
N ALA A 587 15.98 34.33 11.40
CA ALA A 587 15.00 34.31 12.50
C ALA A 587 15.61 33.93 13.85
N GLY A 588 16.91 33.58 13.92
CA GLY A 588 17.60 33.15 15.12
C GLY A 588 17.16 31.77 15.64
N LYS A 589 16.42 31.01 14.83
CA LYS A 589 16.02 29.63 15.14
C LYS A 589 17.17 28.63 14.95
N VAL A 590 18.14 28.98 14.10
CA VAL A 590 19.37 28.23 13.83
C VAL A 590 20.56 29.08 14.27
N LYS A 591 21.55 28.44 14.92
CA LYS A 591 22.82 29.07 15.32
C LYS A 591 23.99 28.29 14.76
N VAL A 592 24.94 28.97 14.14
CA VAL A 592 26.24 28.37 13.78
C VAL A 592 27.19 28.55 14.96
N THR A 593 27.59 27.42 15.57
CA THR A 593 28.45 27.39 16.79
C THR A 593 29.91 27.09 16.46
N GLN A 594 30.18 26.56 15.26
CA GLN A 594 31.50 26.35 14.70
C GLN A 594 31.45 26.64 13.17
N GLY A 595 32.50 27.21 12.62
CA GLY A 595 32.53 27.77 11.26
C GLY A 595 31.85 29.14 11.20
N ASP A 596 31.47 29.57 9.99
CA ASP A 596 30.72 30.82 9.82
C ASP A 596 29.38 30.60 9.12
N SER A 597 28.48 31.57 9.25
CA SER A 597 27.12 31.49 8.71
C SER A 597 27.09 31.38 7.19
N THR A 598 28.05 32.02 6.50
CA THR A 598 28.15 31.98 5.03
C THR A 598 28.51 30.57 4.56
N GLN A 599 29.51 29.97 5.23
CA GLN A 599 29.92 28.59 4.94
C GLN A 599 28.76 27.60 5.23
N ALA A 600 28.07 27.78 6.34
CA ALA A 600 26.91 26.94 6.67
C ALA A 600 25.81 27.04 5.61
N SER A 601 25.47 28.27 5.15
CA SER A 601 24.50 28.50 4.09
C SER A 601 24.94 27.89 2.76
N GLN A 602 26.22 28.00 2.40
CA GLN A 602 26.79 27.41 1.20
C GLN A 602 26.68 25.87 1.24
N LEU A 603 27.05 25.23 2.34
CA LEU A 603 26.99 23.78 2.49
C LEU A 603 25.55 23.27 2.49
N MET A 604 24.65 23.93 3.21
CA MET A 604 23.22 23.57 3.20
C MET A 604 22.57 23.82 1.83
N GLY A 605 23.05 24.81 1.07
CA GLY A 605 22.62 25.07 -0.31
C GLY A 605 23.02 24.00 -1.33
N LEU A 606 23.85 23.03 -0.96
CA LEU A 606 24.19 21.88 -1.81
C LEU A 606 23.05 20.83 -1.87
N PHE A 607 22.09 20.91 -0.95
CA PHE A 607 20.99 19.95 -0.88
C PHE A 607 19.73 20.51 -1.60
N ASP A 608 19.10 19.69 -2.42
CA ASP A 608 17.88 20.07 -3.13
C ASP A 608 16.65 20.03 -2.21
N PRO A 609 15.72 20.99 -2.34
CA PRO A 609 14.41 20.88 -1.75
C PRO A 609 13.62 19.77 -2.46
N ILE A 610 12.93 18.91 -1.71
CA ILE A 610 12.05 17.87 -2.29
C ILE A 610 10.61 18.38 -2.42
N TYR A 611 10.16 19.23 -1.50
CA TYR A 611 8.79 19.72 -1.47
C TYR A 611 8.72 21.18 -1.91
N ASP A 612 7.98 21.44 -2.99
CA ASP A 612 7.76 22.79 -3.53
C ASP A 612 6.34 23.29 -3.18
N TRP A 613 6.19 23.79 -1.93
CA TRP A 613 4.92 24.29 -1.43
C TRP A 613 4.33 25.46 -2.21
N GLN A 614 5.14 26.16 -3.02
CA GLN A 614 4.69 27.31 -3.79
C GLN A 614 4.11 26.92 -5.15
N ASN A 615 4.65 25.91 -5.80
CA ASN A 615 4.28 25.56 -7.17
C ASN A 615 3.57 24.20 -7.29
N ASP A 616 3.75 23.28 -6.31
CA ASP A 616 3.07 21.99 -6.31
C ASP A 616 1.62 22.14 -5.82
N LYS A 617 0.68 22.08 -6.77
CA LYS A 617 -0.75 22.20 -6.47
C LYS A 617 -1.29 21.02 -5.65
N GLY A 618 -0.72 19.83 -5.82
CA GLY A 618 -1.08 18.65 -5.01
C GLY A 618 -0.76 18.87 -3.53
N LEU A 619 0.43 19.40 -3.22
CA LEU A 619 0.81 19.79 -1.86
C LEU A 619 -0.10 20.88 -1.29
N GLN A 620 -0.46 21.90 -2.11
CA GLN A 620 -1.36 22.96 -1.67
C GLN A 620 -2.77 22.45 -1.36
N ASP A 621 -3.28 21.50 -2.15
CA ASP A 621 -4.59 20.90 -1.92
C ASP A 621 -4.56 19.96 -0.71
N LEU A 622 -3.45 19.24 -0.47
CA LEU A 622 -3.27 18.46 0.77
C LEU A 622 -3.38 19.34 2.01
N LEU A 623 -2.75 20.51 2.04
CA LEU A 623 -2.87 21.45 3.17
C LEU A 623 -4.31 21.88 3.42
N LYS A 624 -5.08 22.14 2.35
CA LYS A 624 -6.51 22.48 2.48
C LYS A 624 -7.32 21.33 3.06
N MET A 625 -7.04 20.10 2.63
CA MET A 625 -7.71 18.91 3.15
C MET A 625 -7.43 18.72 4.65
N LEU A 626 -6.16 18.83 5.07
CA LEU A 626 -5.77 18.70 6.48
C LEU A 626 -6.39 19.80 7.35
N SER A 627 -6.41 21.06 6.89
CA SER A 627 -7.01 22.17 7.62
C SER A 627 -8.55 22.12 7.71
N ALA A 628 -9.21 21.36 6.84
CA ALA A 628 -10.66 21.15 6.88
C ALA A 628 -11.08 20.07 7.88
N THR A 629 -10.19 19.15 8.23
CA THR A 629 -10.42 18.08 9.22
C THR A 629 -10.21 18.54 10.67
N GLU A 630 -9.56 19.70 10.88
CA GLU A 630 -9.36 20.30 12.21
C GLU A 630 -10.54 21.18 12.67
N LYS A 631 -11.55 21.37 11.84
CA LYS A 631 -12.80 22.09 12.15
C LYS A 631 -13.99 21.14 12.35
#